data_48493f5f1de7751c6d13de57eb05f27d
#
_entry.id   48493f5f1de7751c6d13de57eb05f27d
#
_cell.length_a   1.000
_cell.length_b   1.000
_cell.length_c   1.000
_cell.angle_alpha   90.00
_cell.angle_beta   90.00
_cell.angle_gamma   90.00
#
_symmetry.space_group_name_H-M   'P 1'
#
loop_
_entity.id
_entity.type
_entity.pdbx_description
1 polymer ?
#
loop_
_entity_poly.entity_id
_entity_poly.type
_entity_poly.pdbx_seq_one_letter_code
_entity_poly.pdbx_strand_id
1 'polypeptide(L)'
;MITRTLVLLATVATVAGAQSAPSATSQIRTNWKDMMANVTAAAEEVPDAIYAYKPTPEVRSFGAIMAHVAGSQRMFCAMALGDAPTAEDDIEKSATTKAAIVAALKASNDYCERAYAQSDAANAAMVDVFGTQRSRLFALMMNATHDAEHYGNVVTYMRLNRMVPPSSRPRP
;
A
#
# COMPACT_ATOMS: atom_id res chain seq x y z
N MET A 1 75.39 2.22 25.30
CA MET A 1 74.57 2.54 24.10
C MET A 1 73.22 1.91 24.31
N ILE A 2 72.15 2.72 24.56
CA ILE A 2 70.83 2.22 24.80
C ILE A 2 70.00 2.52 23.53
N THR A 3 69.64 1.47 22.82
CA THR A 3 68.83 1.56 21.57
C THR A 3 67.37 1.67 21.95
N ARG A 4 66.78 2.82 21.71
CA ARG A 4 65.29 3.05 21.89
C ARG A 4 64.59 2.58 20.64
N THR A 5 63.80 1.49 20.77
CA THR A 5 62.89 1.01 19.73
C THR A 5 61.62 1.81 19.77
N LEU A 6 61.34 2.56 18.72
CA LEU A 6 60.05 3.29 18.53
C LEU A 6 59.03 2.29 18.01
N VAL A 7 57.98 2.03 18.79
CA VAL A 7 56.80 1.25 18.34
C VAL A 7 55.78 2.23 17.77
N LEU A 8 55.56 2.20 16.46
CA LEU A 8 54.49 2.94 15.78
C LEU A 8 53.18 2.15 15.95
N LEU A 9 52.25 2.67 16.78
CA LEU A 9 50.88 2.17 16.80
C LEU A 9 50.10 2.77 15.60
N ALA A 10 49.77 1.94 14.62
CA ALA A 10 48.85 2.31 13.55
C ALA A 10 47.41 2.16 14.06
N THR A 11 46.73 3.28 14.27
CA THR A 11 45.25 3.30 14.57
C THR A 11 44.48 3.09 13.27
N VAL A 12 43.89 1.92 13.12
CA VAL A 12 42.93 1.64 12.04
C VAL A 12 41.60 2.28 12.42
N ALA A 13 41.28 3.42 11.83
CA ALA A 13 39.95 4.03 11.95
C ALA A 13 38.95 3.21 11.10
N THR A 14 38.09 2.43 11.75
CA THR A 14 36.95 1.81 11.11
C THR A 14 35.94 2.89 10.79
N VAL A 15 35.78 3.23 9.51
CA VAL A 15 34.67 4.07 9.04
C VAL A 15 33.42 3.23 9.15
N ALA A 16 32.66 3.40 10.24
CA ALA A 16 31.29 2.89 10.33
C ALA A 16 30.48 3.59 9.25
N GLY A 17 30.13 2.89 8.18
CA GLY A 17 29.26 3.40 7.12
C GLY A 17 27.94 3.81 7.76
N ALA A 18 27.67 5.11 7.82
CA ALA A 18 26.37 5.61 8.25
C ALA A 18 25.32 5.08 7.26
N GLN A 19 24.47 4.14 7.70
CA GLN A 19 23.29 3.75 6.94
C GLN A 19 22.41 4.98 6.79
N SER A 20 22.19 5.42 5.55
CA SER A 20 21.25 6.51 5.28
C SER A 20 19.84 6.10 5.73
N ALA A 21 19.13 7.00 6.43
CA ALA A 21 17.76 6.74 6.81
C ALA A 21 16.89 6.42 5.57
N PRO A 22 15.90 5.49 5.69
CA PRO A 22 15.01 5.18 4.59
C PRO A 22 14.28 6.43 4.11
N SER A 23 14.18 6.59 2.79
CA SER A 23 13.50 7.74 2.19
C SER A 23 11.98 7.68 2.43
N ALA A 24 11.29 8.83 2.27
CA ALA A 24 9.83 8.89 2.38
C ALA A 24 9.15 7.95 1.37
N THR A 25 9.67 7.89 0.14
CA THR A 25 9.19 6.97 -0.90
C THR A 25 9.32 5.51 -0.48
N SER A 26 10.47 5.11 0.08
CA SER A 26 10.66 3.73 0.52
C SER A 26 9.76 3.35 1.69
N GLN A 27 9.53 4.27 2.61
CA GLN A 27 8.66 4.04 3.77
C GLN A 27 7.19 3.92 3.38
N ILE A 28 6.69 4.81 2.51
CA ILE A 28 5.30 4.72 2.05
C ILE A 28 5.06 3.47 1.19
N ARG A 29 6.04 3.05 0.39
CA ARG A 29 6.00 1.79 -0.35
C ARG A 29 5.87 0.59 0.59
N THR A 30 6.68 0.53 1.64
CA THR A 30 6.61 -0.56 2.63
C THR A 30 5.23 -0.57 3.30
N ASN A 31 4.75 0.57 3.76
CA ASN A 31 3.43 0.68 4.39
C ASN A 31 2.29 0.23 3.45
N TRP A 32 2.32 0.66 2.18
CA TRP A 32 1.36 0.22 1.17
C TRP A 32 1.40 -1.30 0.95
N LYS A 33 2.60 -1.90 0.82
CA LYS A 33 2.75 -3.35 0.64
C LYS A 33 2.16 -4.14 1.81
N ASP A 34 2.48 -3.73 3.04
CA ASP A 34 1.98 -4.38 4.24
C ASP A 34 0.44 -4.27 4.33
N MET A 35 -0.11 -3.11 3.95
CA MET A 35 -1.54 -2.89 3.92
C MET A 35 -2.22 -3.76 2.85
N MET A 36 -1.70 -3.77 1.62
CA MET A 36 -2.30 -4.55 0.53
C MET A 36 -2.15 -6.05 0.72
N ALA A 37 -1.14 -6.52 1.43
CA ALA A 37 -1.05 -7.92 1.86
C ALA A 37 -2.26 -8.29 2.76
N ASN A 38 -2.60 -7.43 3.72
CA ASN A 38 -3.77 -7.64 4.58
C ASN A 38 -5.10 -7.56 3.83
N VAL A 39 -5.26 -6.58 2.92
CA VAL A 39 -6.46 -6.43 2.09
C VAL A 39 -6.67 -7.65 1.20
N THR A 40 -5.60 -8.08 0.50
CA THR A 40 -5.66 -9.23 -0.41
C THR A 40 -5.97 -10.51 0.35
N ALA A 41 -5.32 -10.75 1.49
CA ALA A 41 -5.60 -11.92 2.33
C ALA A 41 -7.05 -11.91 2.82
N ALA A 42 -7.58 -10.76 3.25
CA ALA A 42 -8.98 -10.65 3.66
C ALA A 42 -9.94 -10.98 2.50
N ALA A 43 -9.66 -10.47 1.29
CA ALA A 43 -10.48 -10.76 0.12
C ALA A 43 -10.46 -12.25 -0.27
N GLU A 44 -9.31 -12.91 -0.19
CA GLU A 44 -9.17 -14.33 -0.53
C GLU A 44 -9.83 -15.26 0.50
N GLU A 45 -9.73 -14.94 1.78
CA GLU A 45 -10.14 -15.83 2.86
C GLU A 45 -11.62 -15.71 3.24
N VAL A 46 -12.21 -14.51 3.09
CA VAL A 46 -13.62 -14.31 3.44
C VAL A 46 -14.51 -15.14 2.51
N PRO A 47 -15.43 -16.00 3.07
CA PRO A 47 -16.34 -16.80 2.27
C PRO A 47 -17.24 -15.99 1.36
N ASP A 48 -17.59 -16.54 0.20
CA ASP A 48 -18.47 -15.89 -0.80
C ASP A 48 -19.79 -15.39 -0.19
N ALA A 49 -20.36 -16.15 0.73
CA ALA A 49 -21.60 -15.78 1.41
C ALA A 49 -21.53 -14.44 2.17
N ILE A 50 -20.32 -14.02 2.57
CA ILE A 50 -20.10 -12.77 3.32
C ILE A 50 -19.84 -11.59 2.36
N TYR A 51 -19.57 -11.82 1.10
CA TYR A 51 -19.33 -10.73 0.15
C TYR A 51 -20.50 -9.76 0.01
N ALA A 52 -21.74 -10.24 0.19
CA ALA A 52 -22.93 -9.39 0.20
C ALA A 52 -23.25 -8.78 1.57
N TYR A 53 -22.52 -9.12 2.63
CA TYR A 53 -22.78 -8.66 3.98
C TYR A 53 -22.57 -7.15 4.11
N LYS A 54 -23.54 -6.48 4.76
CA LYS A 54 -23.52 -5.07 5.17
C LYS A 54 -23.86 -4.98 6.65
N PRO A 55 -23.09 -4.23 7.46
CA PRO A 55 -23.49 -3.94 8.84
C PRO A 55 -24.81 -3.15 8.94
N THR A 56 -25.01 -2.18 8.05
CA THR A 56 -26.23 -1.39 7.87
C THR A 56 -26.52 -1.20 6.39
N PRO A 57 -27.76 -0.86 5.99
CA PRO A 57 -28.13 -0.66 4.58
C PRO A 57 -27.33 0.45 3.87
N GLU A 58 -26.90 1.47 4.60
CA GLU A 58 -26.31 2.69 4.06
C GLU A 58 -24.83 2.51 3.67
N VAL A 59 -24.15 1.47 4.19
CA VAL A 59 -22.75 1.24 3.89
C VAL A 59 -22.56 0.25 2.73
N ARG A 60 -21.36 0.26 2.14
CA ARG A 60 -20.98 -0.73 1.13
C ARG A 60 -21.00 -2.15 1.71
N SER A 61 -21.29 -3.13 0.89
CA SER A 61 -21.05 -4.54 1.28
C SER A 61 -19.53 -4.82 1.37
N PHE A 62 -19.16 -5.93 2.01
CA PHE A 62 -17.77 -6.37 2.06
C PHE A 62 -17.16 -6.43 0.66
N GLY A 63 -17.83 -7.08 -0.29
CA GLY A 63 -17.35 -7.18 -1.68
C GLY A 63 -17.25 -5.82 -2.36
N ALA A 64 -18.23 -4.93 -2.15
CA ALA A 64 -18.22 -3.58 -2.72
C ALA A 64 -17.04 -2.74 -2.16
N ILE A 65 -16.68 -2.87 -0.87
CA ILE A 65 -15.48 -2.22 -0.33
C ILE A 65 -14.22 -2.75 -1.02
N MET A 66 -14.10 -4.07 -1.20
CA MET A 66 -12.92 -4.66 -1.86
C MET A 66 -12.79 -4.22 -3.32
N ALA A 67 -13.90 -4.15 -4.05
CA ALA A 67 -13.92 -3.66 -5.43
C ALA A 67 -13.59 -2.16 -5.51
N HIS A 68 -14.10 -1.37 -4.55
CA HIS A 68 -13.80 0.05 -4.43
C HIS A 68 -12.30 0.29 -4.15
N VAL A 69 -11.69 -0.46 -3.24
CA VAL A 69 -10.24 -0.39 -2.99
C VAL A 69 -9.44 -0.70 -4.25
N ALA A 70 -9.84 -1.71 -5.03
CA ALA A 70 -9.15 -2.00 -6.30
C ALA A 70 -9.26 -0.84 -7.31
N GLY A 71 -10.43 -0.19 -7.39
CA GLY A 71 -10.68 0.93 -8.29
C GLY A 71 -9.93 2.20 -7.89
N SER A 72 -10.06 2.60 -6.63
CA SER A 72 -9.39 3.78 -6.09
C SER A 72 -7.87 3.66 -6.14
N GLN A 73 -7.32 2.49 -5.78
CA GLN A 73 -5.90 2.21 -5.90
C GLN A 73 -5.40 2.38 -7.34
N ARG A 74 -6.14 1.84 -8.31
CA ARG A 74 -5.83 2.02 -9.73
C ARG A 74 -5.81 3.49 -10.13
N MET A 75 -6.82 4.25 -9.72
CA MET A 75 -6.95 5.68 -9.99
C MET A 75 -5.80 6.50 -9.41
N PHE A 76 -5.50 6.34 -8.11
CA PHE A 76 -4.40 7.09 -7.47
C PHE A 76 -3.03 6.76 -8.06
N CYS A 77 -2.78 5.48 -8.36
CA CYS A 77 -1.53 5.06 -8.96
C CYS A 77 -1.38 5.57 -10.41
N ALA A 78 -2.48 5.69 -11.17
CA ALA A 78 -2.46 6.32 -12.49
C ALA A 78 -2.10 7.81 -12.37
N MET A 79 -2.70 8.54 -11.43
CA MET A 79 -2.32 9.94 -11.15
C MET A 79 -0.83 10.05 -10.81
N ALA A 80 -0.31 9.17 -9.94
CA ALA A 80 1.10 9.17 -9.55
C ALA A 80 2.04 8.86 -10.73
N LEU A 81 1.62 8.03 -11.68
CA LEU A 81 2.40 7.74 -12.90
C LEU A 81 2.29 8.84 -13.96
N GLY A 82 1.26 9.69 -13.88
CA GLY A 82 0.90 10.64 -14.93
C GLY A 82 0.12 9.98 -16.08
N ASP A 83 -0.41 8.78 -15.84
CA ASP A 83 -1.32 8.09 -16.75
C ASP A 83 -2.74 8.70 -16.64
N ALA A 84 -3.58 8.51 -17.63
CA ALA A 84 -4.99 8.88 -17.53
C ALA A 84 -5.67 8.05 -16.43
N PRO A 85 -6.27 8.68 -15.39
CA PRO A 85 -6.93 7.94 -14.34
C PRO A 85 -8.23 7.30 -14.86
N THR A 86 -8.52 6.08 -14.39
CA THR A 86 -9.83 5.44 -14.54
C THR A 86 -10.79 6.02 -13.51
N ALA A 87 -12.09 5.92 -13.74
CA ALA A 87 -13.06 6.27 -12.72
C ALA A 87 -12.94 5.31 -11.52
N GLU A 88 -13.01 5.85 -10.32
CA GLU A 88 -12.84 5.10 -9.07
C GLU A 88 -13.83 3.92 -8.94
N ASP A 89 -15.06 4.12 -9.39
CA ASP A 89 -16.16 3.16 -9.26
C ASP A 89 -16.30 2.19 -10.44
N ASP A 90 -15.45 2.27 -11.48
CA ASP A 90 -15.53 1.38 -12.63
C ASP A 90 -15.38 -0.10 -12.25
N ILE A 91 -14.44 -0.39 -11.34
CA ILE A 91 -14.22 -1.75 -10.85
C ILE A 91 -15.38 -2.17 -9.93
N GLU A 92 -15.85 -1.28 -9.06
CA GLU A 92 -16.99 -1.56 -8.17
C GLU A 92 -18.27 -1.92 -8.97
N LYS A 93 -18.48 -1.28 -10.13
CA LYS A 93 -19.60 -1.56 -11.03
C LYS A 93 -19.46 -2.86 -11.82
N SER A 94 -18.24 -3.23 -12.17
CA SER A 94 -17.96 -4.36 -13.09
C SER A 94 -17.58 -5.66 -12.39
N ALA A 95 -16.83 -5.60 -11.28
CA ALA A 95 -16.39 -6.77 -10.52
C ALA A 95 -17.40 -7.09 -9.40
N THR A 96 -18.36 -7.96 -9.68
CA THR A 96 -19.46 -8.27 -8.75
C THR A 96 -19.34 -9.63 -8.07
N THR A 97 -18.40 -10.48 -8.48
CA THR A 97 -18.13 -11.78 -7.86
C THR A 97 -16.83 -11.76 -7.08
N LYS A 98 -16.69 -12.61 -6.04
CA LYS A 98 -15.45 -12.76 -5.30
C LYS A 98 -14.24 -12.95 -6.22
N ALA A 99 -14.35 -13.87 -7.18
CA ALA A 99 -13.26 -14.18 -8.10
C ALA A 99 -12.84 -12.93 -8.93
N ALA A 100 -13.82 -12.18 -9.45
CA ALA A 100 -13.56 -10.97 -10.22
C ALA A 100 -12.94 -9.86 -9.34
N ILE A 101 -13.42 -9.70 -8.10
CA ILE A 101 -12.90 -8.71 -7.15
C ILE A 101 -11.46 -9.03 -6.75
N VAL A 102 -11.16 -10.30 -6.41
CA VAL A 102 -9.79 -10.74 -6.08
C VAL A 102 -8.85 -10.54 -7.26
N ALA A 103 -9.29 -10.87 -8.48
CA ALA A 103 -8.51 -10.62 -9.70
C ALA A 103 -8.25 -9.12 -9.91
N ALA A 104 -9.25 -8.27 -9.70
CA ALA A 104 -9.12 -6.81 -9.82
C ALA A 104 -8.16 -6.23 -8.78
N LEU A 105 -8.20 -6.70 -7.52
CA LEU A 105 -7.25 -6.31 -6.47
C LEU A 105 -5.82 -6.67 -6.86
N LYS A 106 -5.58 -7.90 -7.35
CA LYS A 106 -4.25 -8.32 -7.80
C LYS A 106 -3.75 -7.47 -8.97
N ALA A 107 -4.60 -7.24 -9.96
CA ALA A 107 -4.25 -6.39 -11.10
C ALA A 107 -3.95 -4.93 -10.69
N SER A 108 -4.68 -4.37 -9.72
CA SER A 108 -4.39 -3.03 -9.20
C SER A 108 -3.11 -2.99 -8.38
N ASN A 109 -2.79 -4.05 -7.61
CA ASN A 109 -1.50 -4.18 -6.91
C ASN A 109 -0.33 -4.18 -7.89
N ASP A 110 -0.40 -5.02 -8.94
CA ASP A 110 0.64 -5.10 -9.97
C ASP A 110 0.84 -3.75 -10.69
N TYR A 111 -0.25 -3.04 -10.94
CA TYR A 111 -0.20 -1.72 -11.54
C TYR A 111 0.48 -0.71 -10.60
N CYS A 112 0.09 -0.68 -9.33
CA CYS A 112 0.62 0.23 -8.32
C CYS A 112 2.09 -0.04 -7.96
N GLU A 113 2.56 -1.29 -8.08
CA GLU A 113 3.97 -1.61 -7.86
C GLU A 113 4.89 -0.73 -8.70
N ARG A 114 4.50 -0.40 -9.95
CA ARG A 114 5.26 0.50 -10.83
C ARG A 114 5.30 1.94 -10.30
N ALA A 115 4.19 2.41 -9.72
CA ALA A 115 4.10 3.76 -9.15
C ALA A 115 4.96 3.89 -7.88
N TYR A 116 4.87 2.91 -6.99
CA TYR A 116 5.65 2.87 -5.76
C TYR A 116 7.13 2.52 -5.97
N ALA A 117 7.52 1.97 -7.13
CA ALA A 117 8.91 1.70 -7.48
C ALA A 117 9.68 2.93 -7.98
N GLN A 118 9.01 4.09 -8.17
CA GLN A 118 9.65 5.32 -8.61
C GLN A 118 10.69 5.83 -7.59
N SER A 119 11.71 6.53 -8.08
CA SER A 119 12.71 7.18 -7.22
C SER A 119 12.14 8.40 -6.49
N ASP A 120 12.81 8.86 -5.43
CA ASP A 120 12.45 10.10 -4.73
C ASP A 120 12.43 11.31 -5.68
N ALA A 121 13.39 11.38 -6.60
CA ALA A 121 13.44 12.44 -7.61
C ALA A 121 12.24 12.40 -8.55
N ALA A 122 11.83 11.22 -9.00
CA ALA A 122 10.64 11.06 -9.84
C ALA A 122 9.36 11.40 -9.06
N ASN A 123 9.28 11.02 -7.79
CA ASN A 123 8.13 11.29 -6.93
C ASN A 123 7.99 12.75 -6.48
N ALA A 124 9.03 13.57 -6.67
CA ALA A 124 8.95 15.02 -6.50
C ALA A 124 8.24 15.73 -7.68
N ALA A 125 8.10 15.06 -8.84
CA ALA A 125 7.42 15.65 -9.99
C ALA A 125 5.94 15.97 -9.68
N MET A 126 5.44 17.07 -10.25
CA MET A 126 4.07 17.52 -10.06
C MET A 126 3.13 16.82 -11.05
N VAL A 127 1.97 16.43 -10.57
CA VAL A 127 0.87 15.81 -11.32
C VAL A 127 -0.45 16.44 -10.91
N ASP A 128 -1.47 16.33 -11.74
CA ASP A 128 -2.82 16.71 -11.34
C ASP A 128 -3.41 15.67 -10.40
N VAL A 129 -3.87 16.12 -9.23
CA VAL A 129 -4.61 15.33 -8.27
C VAL A 129 -5.93 16.06 -7.99
N PHE A 130 -7.00 15.61 -8.61
CA PHE A 130 -8.33 16.21 -8.52
C PHE A 130 -8.36 17.71 -8.82
N GLY A 131 -7.73 18.12 -9.93
CA GLY A 131 -7.68 19.53 -10.35
C GLY A 131 -6.66 20.38 -9.59
N THR A 132 -5.81 19.77 -8.76
CA THR A 132 -4.77 20.46 -8.00
C THR A 132 -3.40 19.87 -8.28
N GLN A 133 -2.42 20.71 -8.60
CA GLN A 133 -1.04 20.28 -8.76
C GLN A 133 -0.45 19.81 -7.43
N ARG A 134 -0.03 18.54 -7.35
CA ARG A 134 0.59 17.91 -6.19
C ARG A 134 1.78 17.06 -6.66
N SER A 135 2.68 16.73 -5.72
CA SER A 135 3.74 15.77 -6.05
C SER A 135 3.17 14.35 -6.28
N ARG A 136 3.85 13.54 -7.07
CA ARG A 136 3.53 12.11 -7.22
C ARG A 136 3.52 11.40 -5.87
N LEU A 137 4.45 11.75 -4.98
CA LEU A 137 4.48 11.21 -3.60
C LEU A 137 3.18 11.50 -2.85
N PHE A 138 2.58 12.67 -3.04
CA PHE A 138 1.30 12.99 -2.42
C PHE A 138 0.18 12.06 -2.89
N ALA A 139 0.10 11.76 -4.20
CA ALA A 139 -0.88 10.81 -4.72
C ALA A 139 -0.68 9.39 -4.14
N LEU A 140 0.57 8.94 -4.02
CA LEU A 140 0.90 7.65 -3.40
C LEU A 140 0.56 7.62 -1.91
N MET A 141 0.77 8.73 -1.19
CA MET A 141 0.38 8.85 0.21
C MET A 141 -1.14 8.81 0.38
N MET A 142 -1.88 9.51 -0.49
CA MET A 142 -3.34 9.43 -0.51
C MET A 142 -3.82 8.00 -0.75
N ASN A 143 -3.25 7.29 -1.72
CA ASN A 143 -3.58 5.88 -1.96
C ASN A 143 -3.37 5.03 -0.70
N ALA A 144 -2.19 5.08 -0.09
CA ALA A 144 -1.88 4.25 1.08
C ALA A 144 -2.77 4.58 2.30
N THR A 145 -3.16 5.85 2.49
CA THR A 145 -4.07 6.24 3.58
C THR A 145 -5.50 5.82 3.30
N HIS A 146 -5.97 5.91 2.06
CA HIS A 146 -7.28 5.45 1.63
C HIS A 146 -7.43 3.93 1.77
N ASP A 147 -6.41 3.16 1.35
CA ASP A 147 -6.40 1.71 1.54
C ASP A 147 -6.47 1.33 3.03
N ALA A 148 -5.76 2.07 3.89
CA ALA A 148 -5.79 1.85 5.35
C ALA A 148 -7.15 2.19 5.97
N GLU A 149 -7.81 3.26 5.52
CA GLU A 149 -9.17 3.64 5.94
C GLU A 149 -10.17 2.51 5.65
N HIS A 150 -10.17 2.01 4.42
CA HIS A 150 -11.06 0.92 4.02
C HIS A 150 -10.70 -0.42 4.66
N TYR A 151 -9.42 -0.70 4.90
CA TYR A 151 -9.05 -1.89 5.64
C TYR A 151 -9.57 -1.84 7.10
N GLY A 152 -9.63 -0.67 7.72
CA GLY A 152 -10.28 -0.49 9.02
C GLY A 152 -11.76 -0.92 8.99
N ASN A 153 -12.50 -0.58 7.94
CA ASN A 153 -13.87 -1.06 7.72
C ASN A 153 -13.91 -2.59 7.55
N VAL A 154 -13.02 -3.15 6.72
CA VAL A 154 -12.90 -4.60 6.49
C VAL A 154 -12.65 -5.36 7.79
N VAL A 155 -11.74 -4.88 8.65
CA VAL A 155 -11.48 -5.45 9.98
C VAL A 155 -12.77 -5.52 10.81
N THR A 156 -13.57 -4.46 10.80
CA THR A 156 -14.85 -4.42 11.51
C THR A 156 -15.84 -5.44 10.93
N TYR A 157 -15.98 -5.53 9.61
CA TYR A 157 -16.87 -6.49 8.96
C TYR A 157 -16.49 -7.94 9.24
N MET A 158 -15.19 -8.25 9.20
CA MET A 158 -14.70 -9.60 9.54
C MET A 158 -15.03 -9.96 10.98
N ARG A 159 -14.80 -9.05 11.95
CA ARG A 159 -15.10 -9.29 13.37
C ARG A 159 -16.59 -9.49 13.64
N LEU A 160 -17.45 -8.71 12.99
CA LEU A 160 -18.90 -8.89 13.09
C LEU A 160 -19.36 -10.27 12.56
N ASN A 161 -18.59 -10.85 11.63
CA ASN A 161 -18.79 -12.20 11.12
C ASN A 161 -17.92 -13.26 11.85
N ARG A 162 -17.39 -12.95 13.06
CA ARG A 162 -16.59 -13.85 13.90
C ARG A 162 -15.29 -14.35 13.24
N MET A 163 -14.75 -13.59 12.30
CA MET A 163 -13.49 -13.88 11.64
C MET A 163 -12.35 -13.07 12.26
N VAL A 164 -11.15 -13.64 12.30
CA VAL A 164 -9.93 -12.95 12.75
C VAL A 164 -9.31 -12.25 11.54
N PRO A 165 -9.20 -10.90 11.54
CA PRO A 165 -8.58 -10.17 10.44
C PRO A 165 -7.09 -10.53 10.27
N PRO A 166 -6.53 -10.48 9.04
CA PRO A 166 -5.13 -10.76 8.78
C PRO A 166 -4.17 -9.99 9.68
N SER A 167 -4.39 -8.69 9.88
CA SER A 167 -3.55 -7.83 10.74
C SER A 167 -3.58 -8.16 12.23
N SER A 168 -4.51 -9.01 12.67
CA SER A 168 -4.66 -9.43 14.09
C SER A 168 -4.05 -10.79 14.36
N ARG A 169 -3.37 -11.39 13.39
CA ARG A 169 -2.72 -12.70 13.52
C ARG A 169 -1.26 -12.55 13.91
N PRO A 170 -0.67 -13.57 14.59
CA PRO A 170 0.78 -13.59 14.77
C PRO A 170 1.48 -13.49 13.41
N ARG A 171 2.51 -12.65 13.31
CA ARG A 171 3.37 -12.63 12.13
C ARG A 171 4.26 -13.86 12.16
N PRO A 172 4.50 -14.52 11.01
CA PRO A 172 5.38 -15.67 10.93
C PRO A 172 6.83 -15.33 11.27
#